data_aca92223d3143902dacb9167f46a508b
#
_entry.id   aca92223d3143902dacb9167f46a508b
#
_cell.length_a   1.000
_cell.length_b   1.000
_cell.length_c   1.000
_cell.angle_alpha   90.00
_cell.angle_beta   90.00
_cell.angle_gamma   90.00
#
_symmetry.space_group_name_H-M   'P 1'
#
loop_
_entity.id
_entity.type
_entity.pdbx_description
1 polymer ?
#
loop_
_entity_poly.entity_id
_entity_poly.type
_entity_poly.pdbx_seq_one_letter_code
_entity_poly.pdbx_strand_id
1 'polypeptide(L)'
;QVLPTVLSYDNENEADILSIIASSAALAISGLPFQGPVAASRVGYINDKYVLNPSKEQLKESKLDLVVAGTKDAVLMVESEASGLTEKQMLDAVKFGHEKFVPVINAIEKLKKKSSKEEWKIEEKDYSKLKNKISKALTKDLEKAFSEKDKKKRSELVSLATEKCKSLFEGDETYTELEILLQLKNIEKDIVRTKILKTKKRID
;
A
#
# COMPACT_ATOMS: atom_id res chain seq x y z
N GLN A 1 -9.54 4.17 -11.87
CA GLN A 1 -9.72 5.42 -11.13
C GLN A 1 -11.00 5.33 -10.32
N VAL A 2 -10.97 5.77 -9.05
CA VAL A 2 -12.14 5.85 -8.16
C VAL A 2 -12.38 7.31 -7.82
N LEU A 3 -13.60 7.78 -8.04
CA LEU A 3 -14.00 9.18 -7.84
C LEU A 3 -15.21 9.22 -6.90
N PRO A 4 -15.02 9.33 -5.57
CA PRO A 4 -16.13 9.50 -4.65
C PRO A 4 -16.76 10.89 -4.81
N THR A 5 -18.09 10.94 -4.81
CA THR A 5 -18.85 12.20 -4.86
C THR A 5 -19.75 12.28 -3.63
N VAL A 6 -19.60 13.35 -2.85
CA VAL A 6 -20.47 13.63 -1.70
C VAL A 6 -21.75 14.27 -2.20
N LEU A 7 -22.88 13.57 -2.05
CA LEU A 7 -24.19 14.04 -2.48
C LEU A 7 -24.94 14.78 -1.38
N SER A 8 -24.67 14.48 -0.12
CA SER A 8 -25.29 15.12 1.04
C SER A 8 -24.28 15.18 2.18
N TYR A 9 -24.28 16.27 2.91
CA TYR A 9 -23.35 16.52 4.01
C TYR A 9 -24.05 17.24 5.16
N ASP A 10 -23.93 16.71 6.37
CA ASP A 10 -24.59 17.22 7.58
C ASP A 10 -23.79 18.33 8.29
N ASN A 11 -22.58 18.66 7.85
CA ASN A 11 -21.62 19.57 8.47
C ASN A 11 -21.09 19.11 9.84
N GLU A 12 -21.42 17.93 10.30
CA GLU A 12 -21.03 17.37 11.60
C GLU A 12 -20.00 16.23 11.46
N ASN A 13 -20.24 15.31 10.52
CA ASN A 13 -19.42 14.15 10.30
C ASN A 13 -18.57 14.29 9.03
N GLU A 14 -17.26 14.00 9.09
CA GLU A 14 -16.40 14.06 7.93
C GLU A 14 -16.70 12.93 6.93
N ALA A 15 -16.66 13.28 5.63
CA ALA A 15 -17.04 12.35 4.56
C ALA A 15 -15.91 11.41 4.11
N ASP A 16 -14.69 11.58 4.59
CA ASP A 16 -13.50 10.83 4.17
C ASP A 16 -13.58 9.34 4.51
N ILE A 17 -13.95 9.00 5.74
CA ILE A 17 -14.11 7.61 6.17
C ILE A 17 -15.19 6.91 5.35
N LEU A 18 -16.33 7.57 5.14
CA LEU A 18 -17.41 7.05 4.29
C LEU A 18 -16.98 6.89 2.84
N SER A 19 -16.14 7.80 2.32
CA SER A 19 -15.61 7.72 0.96
C SER A 19 -14.70 6.50 0.78
N ILE A 20 -13.85 6.18 1.76
CA ILE A 20 -13.02 4.97 1.73
C ILE A 20 -13.90 3.72 1.74
N ILE A 21 -14.89 3.65 2.62
CA ILE A 21 -15.80 2.51 2.76
C ILE A 21 -16.63 2.31 1.48
N ALA A 22 -17.21 3.39 0.95
CA ALA A 22 -18.02 3.35 -0.27
C ALA A 22 -17.19 2.92 -1.50
N SER A 23 -15.97 3.45 -1.63
CA SER A 23 -15.02 3.06 -2.69
C SER A 23 -14.66 1.58 -2.60
N SER A 24 -14.37 1.10 -1.40
CA SER A 24 -14.05 -0.30 -1.15
C SER A 24 -15.23 -1.23 -1.47
N ALA A 25 -16.45 -0.85 -1.06
CA ALA A 25 -17.65 -1.60 -1.38
C ALA A 25 -17.92 -1.65 -2.90
N ALA A 26 -17.79 -0.51 -3.58
CA ALA A 26 -17.96 -0.44 -5.03
C ALA A 26 -16.95 -1.32 -5.77
N LEU A 27 -15.68 -1.30 -5.39
CA LEU A 27 -14.65 -2.17 -5.93
C LEU A 27 -14.94 -3.65 -5.65
N ALA A 28 -15.37 -3.99 -4.44
CA ALA A 28 -15.66 -5.36 -4.04
C ALA A 28 -16.80 -5.99 -4.85
N ILE A 29 -17.81 -5.21 -5.26
CA ILE A 29 -18.94 -5.71 -6.06
C ILE A 29 -18.76 -5.55 -7.57
N SER A 30 -17.71 -4.88 -8.03
CA SER A 30 -17.51 -4.54 -9.45
C SER A 30 -17.09 -5.72 -10.32
N GLY A 31 -16.57 -6.79 -9.73
CA GLY A 31 -15.92 -7.90 -10.44
C GLY A 31 -14.44 -7.65 -10.77
N LEU A 32 -13.92 -6.47 -10.48
CA LEU A 32 -12.48 -6.18 -10.62
C LEU A 32 -11.65 -7.08 -9.68
N PRO A 33 -10.41 -7.44 -10.04
CA PRO A 33 -9.51 -8.24 -9.18
C PRO A 33 -9.00 -7.41 -8.01
N PHE A 34 -9.85 -7.25 -7.02
CA PHE A 34 -9.58 -6.50 -5.80
C PHE A 34 -9.22 -7.45 -4.66
N GLN A 35 -8.01 -7.33 -4.12
CA GLN A 35 -7.42 -8.26 -3.13
C GLN A 35 -7.97 -8.08 -1.72
N GLY A 36 -9.26 -7.86 -1.61
CA GLY A 36 -9.99 -7.76 -0.37
C GLY A 36 -10.45 -6.34 -0.05
N PRO A 37 -11.56 -6.24 0.71
CA PRO A 37 -12.06 -4.94 1.12
C PRO A 37 -11.09 -4.23 2.06
N VAL A 38 -11.09 -2.91 1.95
CA VAL A 38 -10.42 -1.97 2.87
C VAL A 38 -11.50 -1.20 3.60
N ALA A 39 -11.27 -0.91 4.86
CA ALA A 39 -12.10 0.03 5.62
C ALA A 39 -11.21 0.99 6.41
N ALA A 40 -11.82 2.01 6.97
CA ALA A 40 -11.15 2.99 7.79
C ALA A 40 -12.01 3.40 8.99
N SER A 41 -11.37 4.00 9.96
CA SER A 41 -12.01 4.69 11.06
C SER A 41 -11.20 5.92 11.46
N ARG A 42 -11.85 6.93 12.00
CA ARG A 42 -11.22 8.04 12.69
C ARG A 42 -11.23 7.78 14.19
N VAL A 43 -10.14 8.07 14.88
CA VAL A 43 -10.00 7.86 16.31
C VAL A 43 -9.62 9.18 16.96
N GLY A 44 -10.44 9.66 17.89
CA GLY A 44 -10.13 10.74 18.79
C GLY A 44 -9.64 10.24 20.16
N TYR A 45 -9.03 11.15 20.95
CA TYR A 45 -8.68 10.89 22.35
C TYR A 45 -9.13 12.06 23.23
N ILE A 46 -10.22 11.84 23.96
CA ILE A 46 -10.94 12.87 24.76
C ILE A 46 -11.15 12.31 26.17
N ASN A 47 -10.80 13.09 27.19
CA ASN A 47 -10.95 12.70 28.59
C ASN A 47 -10.41 11.28 28.88
N ASP A 48 -9.18 11.02 28.39
CA ASP A 48 -8.45 9.78 28.54
C ASP A 48 -9.17 8.54 27.97
N LYS A 49 -10.04 8.73 26.95
CA LYS A 49 -10.76 7.67 26.25
C LYS A 49 -10.63 7.81 24.74
N TYR A 50 -10.54 6.66 24.06
CA TYR A 50 -10.64 6.62 22.60
C TYR A 50 -12.10 6.78 22.17
N VAL A 51 -12.32 7.66 21.20
CA VAL A 51 -13.63 7.94 20.60
C VAL A 51 -13.59 7.53 19.14
N LEU A 52 -14.51 6.67 18.73
CA LEU A 52 -14.64 6.23 17.35
C LEU A 52 -15.42 7.26 16.53
N ASN A 53 -14.86 7.66 15.39
CA ASN A 53 -15.45 8.60 14.45
C ASN A 53 -16.01 9.86 15.18
N PRO A 54 -15.17 10.59 15.90
CA PRO A 54 -15.59 11.79 16.62
C PRO A 54 -16.17 12.82 15.64
N SER A 55 -17.20 13.54 16.09
CA SER A 55 -17.74 14.67 15.34
C SER A 55 -16.73 15.83 15.27
N LYS A 56 -16.95 16.81 14.39
CA LYS A 56 -16.12 18.01 14.29
C LYS A 56 -15.99 18.76 15.61
N GLU A 57 -17.05 18.86 16.39
CA GLU A 57 -17.02 19.51 17.70
C GLU A 57 -16.15 18.69 18.69
N GLN A 58 -16.29 17.37 18.69
CA GLN A 58 -15.48 16.49 19.53
C GLN A 58 -13.99 16.55 19.15
N LEU A 59 -13.67 16.71 17.86
CA LEU A 59 -12.27 16.83 17.41
C LEU A 59 -11.59 18.09 17.95
N LYS A 60 -12.31 19.19 18.18
CA LYS A 60 -11.75 20.42 18.77
C LYS A 60 -11.20 20.21 20.17
N GLU A 61 -11.78 19.28 20.93
CA GLU A 61 -11.37 18.94 22.29
C GLU A 61 -10.41 17.73 22.34
N SER A 62 -10.21 17.09 21.20
CA SER A 62 -9.43 15.87 21.13
C SER A 62 -7.92 16.14 21.13
N LYS A 63 -7.16 15.35 21.88
CA LYS A 63 -5.70 15.29 21.80
C LYS A 63 -5.18 14.46 20.64
N LEU A 64 -6.07 13.82 19.89
CA LEU A 64 -5.73 12.94 18.77
C LEU A 64 -6.78 13.11 17.66
N ASP A 65 -6.31 13.30 16.46
CA ASP A 65 -7.04 13.07 15.22
C ASP A 65 -6.26 12.02 14.44
N LEU A 66 -6.73 10.79 14.45
CA LEU A 66 -6.05 9.65 13.82
C LEU A 66 -6.99 8.98 12.83
N VAL A 67 -6.59 8.90 11.57
CA VAL A 67 -7.22 8.04 10.57
C VAL A 67 -6.43 6.75 10.44
N VAL A 68 -7.10 5.62 10.62
CA VAL A 68 -6.56 4.28 10.43
C VAL A 68 -7.32 3.59 9.31
N ALA A 69 -6.61 3.10 8.31
CA ALA A 69 -7.21 2.31 7.23
C ALA A 69 -6.46 0.99 7.05
N GLY A 70 -7.18 -0.05 6.64
CA GLY A 70 -6.57 -1.36 6.47
C GLY A 70 -7.52 -2.42 5.95
N THR A 71 -6.95 -3.61 5.82
CA THR A 71 -7.69 -4.85 5.58
C THR A 71 -8.09 -5.48 6.91
N LYS A 72 -8.78 -6.61 6.86
CA LYS A 72 -9.14 -7.37 8.05
C LYS A 72 -7.94 -7.77 8.92
N ASP A 73 -6.81 -8.07 8.29
CA ASP A 73 -5.64 -8.67 8.93
C ASP A 73 -4.46 -7.71 9.08
N ALA A 74 -4.52 -6.52 8.47
CA ALA A 74 -3.39 -5.59 8.47
C ALA A 74 -3.80 -4.13 8.38
N VAL A 75 -3.08 -3.28 9.10
CA VAL A 75 -3.13 -1.82 8.94
C VAL A 75 -2.30 -1.45 7.71
N LEU A 76 -2.87 -0.66 6.80
CA LEU A 76 -2.24 -0.19 5.58
C LEU A 76 -1.83 1.28 5.65
N MET A 77 -2.63 2.09 6.36
CA MET A 77 -2.43 3.52 6.48
C MET A 77 -2.72 4.00 7.91
N VAL A 78 -1.88 4.88 8.39
CA VAL A 78 -2.12 5.70 9.57
C VAL A 78 -1.72 7.13 9.24
N GLU A 79 -2.59 8.08 9.54
CA GLU A 79 -2.34 9.51 9.41
C GLU A 79 -2.86 10.20 10.67
N SER A 80 -2.03 10.99 11.36
CA SER A 80 -2.45 11.54 12.64
C SER A 80 -1.83 12.89 12.95
N GLU A 81 -2.62 13.70 13.67
CA GLU A 81 -2.18 14.82 14.47
C GLU A 81 -2.40 14.47 15.94
N ALA A 82 -1.36 14.64 16.78
CA ALA A 82 -1.43 14.27 18.18
C ALA A 82 -0.75 15.32 19.07
N SER A 83 -1.34 15.58 20.25
CA SER A 83 -0.84 16.52 21.24
C SER A 83 -0.44 15.80 22.51
N GLY A 84 0.86 15.53 22.67
CA GLY A 84 1.46 15.02 23.92
C GLY A 84 1.06 13.59 24.30
N LEU A 85 0.66 12.73 23.36
CA LEU A 85 0.36 11.33 23.62
C LEU A 85 1.63 10.48 23.65
N THR A 86 1.63 9.46 24.49
CA THR A 86 2.71 8.47 24.59
C THR A 86 2.65 7.48 23.43
N GLU A 87 3.78 6.83 23.10
CA GLU A 87 3.85 5.77 22.09
C GLU A 87 2.83 4.66 22.36
N LYS A 88 2.63 4.29 23.63
CA LYS A 88 1.63 3.28 24.00
C LYS A 88 0.22 3.74 23.66
N GLN A 89 -0.16 4.98 23.98
CA GLN A 89 -1.47 5.54 23.66
C GLN A 89 -1.69 5.59 22.15
N MET A 90 -0.66 5.97 21.37
CA MET A 90 -0.74 5.97 19.91
C MET A 90 -0.93 4.55 19.33
N LEU A 91 -0.18 3.57 19.83
CA LEU A 91 -0.31 2.18 19.40
C LEU A 91 -1.69 1.61 19.74
N ASP A 92 -2.18 1.89 20.95
CA ASP A 92 -3.51 1.44 21.39
C ASP A 92 -4.63 2.12 20.59
N ALA A 93 -4.45 3.40 20.17
CA ALA A 93 -5.37 4.10 19.28
C ALA A 93 -5.46 3.43 17.89
N VAL A 94 -4.32 3.05 17.31
CA VAL A 94 -4.27 2.33 16.03
C VAL A 94 -4.98 0.98 16.13
N LYS A 95 -4.72 0.22 17.19
CA LYS A 95 -5.39 -1.06 17.44
C LYS A 95 -6.90 -0.87 17.59
N PHE A 96 -7.31 0.11 18.40
CA PHE A 96 -8.73 0.44 18.59
C PHE A 96 -9.41 0.75 17.24
N GLY A 97 -8.83 1.64 16.43
CA GLY A 97 -9.37 1.99 15.12
C GLY A 97 -9.49 0.77 14.20
N HIS A 98 -8.45 -0.06 14.12
CA HIS A 98 -8.45 -1.30 13.33
C HIS A 98 -9.58 -2.25 13.77
N GLU A 99 -9.67 -2.56 15.04
CA GLU A 99 -10.70 -3.45 15.58
C GLU A 99 -12.12 -2.95 15.28
N LYS A 100 -12.33 -1.61 15.32
CA LYS A 100 -13.65 -1.00 15.12
C LYS A 100 -14.09 -0.98 13.67
N PHE A 101 -13.20 -0.98 12.69
CA PHE A 101 -13.61 -1.05 11.28
C PHE A 101 -13.72 -2.48 10.72
N VAL A 102 -13.19 -3.52 11.38
CA VAL A 102 -13.34 -4.91 10.93
C VAL A 102 -14.80 -5.32 10.68
N PRO A 103 -15.79 -4.93 11.51
CA PRO A 103 -17.20 -5.21 11.21
C PRO A 103 -17.69 -4.63 9.88
N VAL A 104 -17.14 -3.48 9.45
CA VAL A 104 -17.47 -2.86 8.16
C VAL A 104 -16.93 -3.72 7.01
N ILE A 105 -15.69 -4.23 7.12
CA ILE A 105 -15.13 -5.17 6.15
C ILE A 105 -16.01 -6.41 6.01
N ASN A 106 -16.44 -6.99 7.13
CA ASN A 106 -17.34 -8.15 7.12
C ASN A 106 -18.70 -7.83 6.46
N ALA A 107 -19.20 -6.60 6.60
CA ALA A 107 -20.42 -6.16 5.92
C ALA A 107 -20.20 -6.04 4.39
N ILE A 108 -19.06 -5.49 3.95
CA ILE A 108 -18.69 -5.41 2.53
C ILE A 108 -18.55 -6.81 1.93
N GLU A 109 -17.92 -7.75 2.63
CA GLU A 109 -17.81 -9.15 2.19
C GLU A 109 -19.19 -9.82 2.02
N LYS A 110 -20.12 -9.55 2.93
CA LYS A 110 -21.51 -10.03 2.81
C LYS A 110 -22.22 -9.39 1.61
N LEU A 111 -22.00 -8.09 1.36
CA LEU A 111 -22.52 -7.39 0.20
C LEU A 111 -21.94 -7.99 -1.10
N LYS A 112 -20.62 -8.22 -1.16
CA LYS A 112 -19.96 -8.88 -2.29
C LYS A 112 -20.63 -10.21 -2.61
N LYS A 113 -20.85 -11.07 -1.62
CA LYS A 113 -21.50 -12.40 -1.84
C LYS A 113 -22.91 -12.31 -2.43
N LYS A 114 -23.65 -11.22 -2.18
CA LYS A 114 -25.03 -11.03 -2.64
C LYS A 114 -25.14 -10.34 -4.00
N SER A 115 -24.19 -9.44 -4.30
CA SER A 115 -24.37 -8.44 -5.37
C SER A 115 -23.16 -8.25 -6.26
N SER A 116 -22.12 -9.09 -6.14
CA SER A 116 -20.95 -9.00 -7.02
C SER A 116 -21.33 -9.28 -8.46
N LYS A 117 -20.74 -8.50 -9.38
CA LYS A 117 -20.71 -8.82 -10.79
C LYS A 117 -19.78 -10.02 -11.03
N GLU A 118 -19.86 -10.59 -12.24
CA GLU A 118 -18.93 -11.62 -12.68
C GLU A 118 -17.48 -11.13 -12.59
N GLU A 119 -16.59 -11.99 -12.07
CA GLU A 119 -15.18 -11.64 -11.90
C GLU A 119 -14.47 -11.53 -13.25
N TRP A 120 -13.68 -10.48 -13.41
CA TRP A 120 -12.85 -10.30 -14.60
C TRP A 120 -11.77 -11.36 -14.63
N LYS A 121 -11.71 -12.08 -15.75
CA LYS A 121 -10.61 -13.02 -16.01
C LYS A 121 -9.39 -12.20 -16.45
N ILE A 122 -8.33 -12.27 -15.68
CA ILE A 122 -7.04 -11.67 -16.03
C ILE A 122 -6.09 -12.80 -16.34
N GLU A 123 -5.55 -12.77 -17.55
CA GLU A 123 -4.45 -13.66 -17.93
C GLU A 123 -3.16 -13.13 -17.32
N GLU A 124 -2.61 -13.85 -16.35
CA GLU A 124 -1.28 -13.53 -15.80
C GLU A 124 -0.21 -14.02 -16.77
N LYS A 125 0.56 -13.08 -17.30
CA LYS A 125 1.71 -13.41 -18.14
C LYS A 125 2.86 -13.95 -17.27
N ASP A 126 3.37 -15.13 -17.59
CA ASP A 126 4.52 -15.71 -16.90
C ASP A 126 5.83 -15.01 -17.33
N TYR A 127 6.42 -14.28 -16.43
CA TYR A 127 7.71 -13.59 -16.62
C TYR A 127 8.90 -14.36 -16.07
N SER A 128 8.76 -15.63 -15.68
CA SER A 128 9.84 -16.42 -15.05
C SER A 128 11.06 -16.54 -15.95
N LYS A 129 10.89 -16.76 -17.24
CA LYS A 129 11.99 -16.83 -18.22
C LYS A 129 12.71 -15.50 -18.36
N LEU A 130 11.97 -14.40 -18.46
CA LEU A 130 12.50 -13.04 -18.53
C LEU A 130 13.29 -12.69 -17.25
N LYS A 131 12.68 -12.89 -16.09
CA LYS A 131 13.31 -12.66 -14.78
C LYS A 131 14.59 -13.46 -14.63
N ASN A 132 14.60 -14.72 -15.03
CA ASN A 132 15.79 -15.58 -14.96
C ASN A 132 16.91 -15.12 -15.90
N LYS A 133 16.60 -14.68 -17.13
CA LYS A 133 17.59 -14.15 -18.09
C LYS A 133 18.24 -12.89 -17.53
N ILE A 134 17.44 -11.94 -17.03
CA ILE A 134 17.95 -10.69 -16.42
C ILE A 134 18.79 -11.01 -15.17
N SER A 135 18.27 -11.86 -14.28
CA SER A 135 18.95 -12.22 -13.04
C SER A 135 20.32 -12.83 -13.29
N LYS A 136 20.43 -13.80 -14.19
CA LYS A 136 21.72 -14.42 -14.56
C LYS A 136 22.74 -13.40 -15.06
N ALA A 137 22.30 -12.41 -15.82
CA ALA A 137 23.19 -11.43 -16.43
C ALA A 137 23.59 -10.29 -15.48
N LEU A 138 22.68 -9.84 -14.59
CA LEU A 138 22.83 -8.55 -13.93
C LEU A 138 22.84 -8.60 -12.39
N THR A 139 22.56 -9.76 -11.75
CA THR A 139 22.54 -9.84 -10.28
C THR A 139 23.85 -9.34 -9.66
N LYS A 140 25.01 -9.73 -10.19
CA LYS A 140 26.32 -9.29 -9.66
C LYS A 140 26.54 -7.78 -9.81
N ASP A 141 26.13 -7.20 -10.93
CA ASP A 141 26.27 -5.77 -11.19
C ASP A 141 25.37 -4.97 -10.24
N LEU A 142 24.14 -5.45 -10.02
CA LEU A 142 23.18 -4.84 -9.08
C LEU A 142 23.63 -4.98 -7.63
N GLU A 143 24.13 -6.15 -7.20
CA GLU A 143 24.69 -6.35 -5.86
C GLU A 143 25.86 -5.40 -5.58
N LYS A 144 26.73 -5.19 -6.57
CA LYS A 144 27.81 -4.21 -6.51
C LYS A 144 27.25 -2.80 -6.37
N ALA A 145 26.28 -2.42 -7.21
CA ALA A 145 25.64 -1.10 -7.15
C ALA A 145 25.01 -0.84 -5.78
N PHE A 146 24.25 -1.78 -5.24
CA PHE A 146 23.61 -1.65 -3.92
C PHE A 146 24.54 -1.90 -2.72
N SER A 147 25.82 -2.11 -2.97
CA SER A 147 26.87 -2.10 -1.94
C SER A 147 27.60 -0.77 -1.85
N GLU A 148 27.44 0.08 -2.87
CA GLU A 148 28.01 1.44 -2.90
C GLU A 148 27.24 2.37 -1.97
N LYS A 149 27.96 3.02 -1.05
CA LYS A 149 27.37 3.96 -0.07
C LYS A 149 27.11 5.35 -0.64
N ASP A 150 27.99 5.78 -1.54
CA ASP A 150 27.81 7.07 -2.22
C ASP A 150 26.58 7.04 -3.11
N LYS A 151 25.63 7.92 -2.85
CA LYS A 151 24.34 7.95 -3.56
C LYS A 151 24.52 8.20 -5.06
N LYS A 152 25.44 9.09 -5.46
CA LYS A 152 25.64 9.45 -6.85
C LYS A 152 26.26 8.29 -7.62
N LYS A 153 27.33 7.71 -7.08
CA LYS A 153 27.98 6.52 -7.68
C LYS A 153 27.05 5.33 -7.77
N ARG A 154 26.25 5.10 -6.73
CA ARG A 154 25.22 4.05 -6.75
C ARG A 154 24.23 4.26 -7.88
N SER A 155 23.73 5.49 -8.05
CA SER A 155 22.79 5.83 -9.13
C SER A 155 23.42 5.60 -10.52
N GLU A 156 24.68 5.97 -10.70
CA GLU A 156 25.44 5.73 -11.95
C GLU A 156 25.57 4.23 -12.26
N LEU A 157 25.90 3.41 -11.25
CA LEU A 157 26.02 1.96 -11.41
C LEU A 157 24.67 1.30 -11.74
N VAL A 158 23.58 1.76 -11.12
CA VAL A 158 22.22 1.28 -11.44
C VAL A 158 21.82 1.67 -12.86
N SER A 159 22.15 2.89 -13.29
CA SER A 159 21.90 3.33 -14.67
C SER A 159 22.65 2.49 -15.68
N LEU A 160 23.93 2.18 -15.43
CA LEU A 160 24.74 1.29 -16.29
C LEU A 160 24.14 -0.12 -16.37
N ALA A 161 23.66 -0.67 -15.24
CA ALA A 161 22.98 -1.96 -15.23
C ALA A 161 21.66 -1.92 -16.01
N THR A 162 20.93 -0.80 -15.96
CA THR A 162 19.70 -0.60 -16.73
C THR A 162 19.97 -0.56 -18.23
N GLU A 163 20.97 0.19 -18.68
CA GLU A 163 21.37 0.23 -20.10
C GLU A 163 21.82 -1.14 -20.59
N LYS A 164 22.63 -1.86 -19.80
CA LYS A 164 23.03 -3.23 -20.11
C LYS A 164 21.83 -4.17 -20.19
N CYS A 165 20.80 -3.97 -19.33
CA CYS A 165 19.55 -4.73 -19.41
C CYS A 165 18.82 -4.48 -20.74
N LYS A 166 18.71 -3.24 -21.18
CA LYS A 166 18.08 -2.90 -22.46
C LYS A 166 18.81 -3.55 -23.62
N SER A 167 20.14 -3.45 -23.65
CA SER A 167 20.96 -4.06 -24.70
C SER A 167 20.86 -5.59 -24.79
N LEU A 168 20.58 -6.28 -23.68
CA LEU A 168 20.36 -7.75 -23.66
C LEU A 168 19.11 -8.19 -24.43
N PHE A 169 18.17 -7.29 -24.67
CA PHE A 169 16.90 -7.55 -25.34
C PHE A 169 16.75 -6.71 -26.63
N GLU A 170 17.83 -6.12 -27.10
CA GLU A 170 17.83 -5.40 -28.37
C GLU A 170 17.49 -6.37 -29.52
N GLY A 171 16.41 -6.06 -30.26
CA GLY A 171 15.87 -6.92 -31.31
C GLY A 171 14.99 -8.10 -30.84
N ASP A 172 14.74 -8.23 -29.53
CA ASP A 172 13.82 -9.25 -28.98
C ASP A 172 12.43 -8.65 -28.79
N GLU A 173 11.50 -8.96 -29.70
CA GLU A 173 10.12 -8.45 -29.67
C GLU A 173 9.20 -9.26 -28.75
N THR A 174 9.71 -10.26 -28.01
CA THR A 174 8.91 -11.11 -27.13
C THR A 174 8.33 -10.34 -25.93
N TYR A 175 9.09 -9.35 -25.46
CA TYR A 175 8.73 -8.52 -24.30
C TYR A 175 8.86 -7.05 -24.64
N THR A 176 7.94 -6.24 -24.13
CA THR A 176 8.04 -4.79 -24.22
C THR A 176 9.15 -4.27 -23.31
N GLU A 177 9.71 -3.10 -23.64
CA GLU A 177 10.71 -2.44 -22.79
C GLU A 177 10.20 -2.23 -21.35
N LEU A 178 8.90 -1.89 -21.22
CA LEU A 178 8.27 -1.69 -19.92
C LEU A 178 8.27 -2.99 -19.08
N GLU A 179 7.96 -4.13 -19.70
CA GLU A 179 7.97 -5.44 -19.02
C GLU A 179 9.39 -5.80 -18.57
N ILE A 180 10.40 -5.56 -19.43
CA ILE A 180 11.80 -5.81 -19.12
C ILE A 180 12.25 -4.97 -17.92
N LEU A 181 11.99 -3.67 -17.94
CA LEU A 181 12.38 -2.75 -16.87
C LEU A 181 11.61 -3.05 -15.57
N LEU A 182 10.36 -3.48 -15.64
CA LEU A 182 9.60 -3.89 -14.47
C LEU A 182 10.22 -5.12 -13.79
N GLN A 183 10.67 -6.12 -14.58
CA GLN A 183 11.34 -7.29 -14.01
C GLN A 183 12.73 -6.95 -13.45
N LEU A 184 13.47 -6.04 -14.07
CA LEU A 184 14.73 -5.51 -13.52
C LEU A 184 14.48 -4.86 -12.15
N LYS A 185 13.46 -3.99 -12.03
CA LYS A 185 13.05 -3.37 -10.75
C LYS A 185 12.63 -4.39 -9.69
N ASN A 186 11.99 -5.47 -10.08
CA ASN A 186 11.66 -6.54 -9.15
C ASN A 186 12.91 -7.23 -8.61
N ILE A 187 13.93 -7.45 -9.44
CA ILE A 187 15.21 -8.04 -9.03
C ILE A 187 15.95 -7.07 -8.10
N GLU A 188 16.03 -5.78 -8.42
CA GLU A 188 16.59 -4.74 -7.55
C GLU A 188 15.96 -4.76 -6.16
N LYS A 189 14.62 -4.77 -6.13
CA LYS A 189 13.84 -4.83 -4.90
C LYS A 189 14.17 -6.07 -4.07
N ASP A 190 14.25 -7.24 -4.72
CA ASP A 190 14.54 -8.51 -4.06
C ASP A 190 15.96 -8.51 -3.46
N ILE A 191 16.95 -8.00 -4.19
CA ILE A 191 18.34 -7.86 -3.71
C ILE A 191 18.42 -6.98 -2.48
N VAL A 192 17.84 -5.76 -2.56
CA VAL A 192 17.90 -4.77 -1.47
C VAL A 192 17.17 -5.29 -0.23
N ARG A 193 15.93 -5.78 -0.38
CA ARG A 193 15.13 -6.26 0.76
C ARG A 193 15.76 -7.49 1.41
N THR A 194 16.21 -8.44 0.61
CA THR A 194 16.89 -9.65 1.13
C THR A 194 18.16 -9.28 1.88
N LYS A 195 18.96 -8.35 1.36
CA LYS A 195 20.17 -7.86 2.03
C LYS A 195 19.85 -7.21 3.38
N ILE A 196 18.85 -6.34 3.43
CA ILE A 196 18.43 -5.68 4.68
C ILE A 196 17.95 -6.72 5.70
N LEU A 197 17.11 -7.66 5.28
CA LEU A 197 16.60 -8.72 6.19
C LEU A 197 17.73 -9.58 6.76
N LYS A 198 18.72 -9.95 5.94
CA LYS A 198 19.87 -10.78 6.35
C LYS A 198 20.86 -10.01 7.22
N THR A 199 21.18 -8.80 6.86
CA THR A 199 22.28 -8.03 7.48
C THR A 199 21.81 -7.04 8.54
N LYS A 200 20.51 -6.71 8.58
CA LYS A 200 19.92 -5.63 9.40
C LYS A 200 20.53 -4.25 9.12
N LYS A 201 21.18 -4.09 7.97
CA LYS A 201 21.79 -2.83 7.54
C LYS A 201 21.09 -2.30 6.30
N ARG A 202 20.74 -1.03 6.32
CA ARG A 202 20.19 -0.30 5.17
C ARG A 202 21.31 0.08 4.21
N ILE A 203 20.94 0.42 2.97
CA ILE A 203 21.89 0.86 1.93
C ILE A 203 22.29 2.33 2.05
N ASP A 204 21.51 3.12 2.77
CA ASP A 204 21.64 4.55 3.07
C ASP A 204 22.24 4.83 4.46
#